data_9feac1c62fb0fef9b89bf95a95f6f607
#
_entry.id   9feac1c62fb0fef9b89bf95a95f6f607
#
_cell.length_a   1.000
_cell.length_b   1.000
_cell.length_c   1.000
_cell.angle_alpha   90.00
_cell.angle_beta   90.00
_cell.angle_gamma   90.00
#
_symmetry.space_group_name_H-M   'P 1'
#
loop_
_entity.id
_entity.type
_entity.pdbx_description
1 polymer ?
#
loop_
_entity_poly.entity_id
_entity_poly.type
_entity_poly.pdbx_seq_one_letter_code
_entity_poly.pdbx_strand_id
1 'polypeptide(L)'
;MANIKSFPNNQDTYIGAEDVMRWHHGRTSGVFAAGSNASVQVLSTPGMAVEVSDGTGWMANSGRNGIVWWIDNESVDGTKLQLAVDAADGVLNRIDRVIVEWKTTNYVDYPEVKILKGAKSGTAVAPALTNNSTIRQISLARISVAAGTTAITASMITDERLDASVCGLVTEKVGIDTSTMQSQFSTLLQETQAQVKDVLDDTTAQATSVLDSINRELADLEAGTAVELKKLLFTDTNVPVSAFVADSTYQDYPFRAAIALTGVLNSMIPEVILGVADAIDGNFAPVAATYNGGVYLYAASAPESAITIPTIICWKGGVSA
;
A
#
# COMPACT_ATOMS: atom_id res chain seq x y z
N MET A 1 -42.50 5.13 17.81
CA MET A 1 -42.75 3.70 18.17
C MET A 1 -41.45 2.95 17.97
N ALA A 2 -41.17 1.98 18.81
CA ALA A 2 -39.94 1.18 18.64
C ALA A 2 -40.03 0.36 17.34
N ASN A 3 -39.00 0.42 16.51
CA ASN A 3 -38.92 -0.36 15.28
C ASN A 3 -38.68 -1.85 15.50
N ILE A 4 -38.54 -2.27 16.76
CA ILE A 4 -38.36 -3.67 17.12
C ILE A 4 -39.67 -4.30 17.53
N LYS A 5 -39.93 -5.49 17.04
CA LYS A 5 -41.06 -6.34 17.33
C LYS A 5 -40.57 -7.67 17.86
N SER A 6 -41.46 -8.42 18.52
CA SER A 6 -41.12 -9.74 19.05
C SER A 6 -42.32 -10.66 19.08
N PHE A 7 -42.01 -11.96 19.20
CA PHE A 7 -43.00 -13.00 19.43
C PHE A 7 -42.48 -13.95 20.55
N PRO A 8 -43.25 -14.28 21.59
CA PRO A 8 -44.57 -13.73 21.84
C PRO A 8 -44.54 -12.25 22.28
N ASN A 9 -45.62 -11.55 22.11
CA ASN A 9 -45.86 -10.30 22.76
C ASN A 9 -46.77 -10.51 23.98
N ASN A 10 -46.88 -9.51 24.81
CA ASN A 10 -47.62 -9.58 26.04
C ASN A 10 -49.17 -9.73 25.91
N GLN A 11 -49.68 -9.54 24.70
CA GLN A 11 -51.11 -9.63 24.43
C GLN A 11 -51.57 -10.99 23.90
N ASP A 12 -50.57 -11.86 23.61
CA ASP A 12 -50.86 -13.25 23.19
C ASP A 12 -51.17 -14.11 24.39
N THR A 13 -52.44 -14.35 24.62
CA THR A 13 -52.94 -15.19 25.73
C THR A 13 -52.72 -16.69 25.46
N TYR A 14 -52.32 -17.08 24.27
CA TYR A 14 -52.23 -18.48 23.87
C TYR A 14 -50.83 -19.00 23.67
N ILE A 15 -49.84 -18.15 23.45
CA ILE A 15 -48.46 -18.57 23.18
C ILE A 15 -47.51 -17.75 24.04
N GLY A 16 -46.87 -18.44 24.98
CA GLY A 16 -45.88 -17.86 25.89
C GLY A 16 -44.44 -18.07 25.45
N ALA A 17 -43.51 -17.44 26.15
CA ALA A 17 -42.07 -17.60 25.86
C ALA A 17 -41.59 -19.05 26.05
N GLU A 18 -42.28 -19.85 26.88
CA GLU A 18 -42.02 -21.28 27.03
C GLU A 18 -42.40 -22.08 25.77
N ASP A 19 -43.50 -21.73 25.13
CA ASP A 19 -43.94 -22.42 23.90
C ASP A 19 -43.00 -22.07 22.73
N VAL A 20 -42.60 -20.83 22.62
CA VAL A 20 -41.60 -20.41 21.62
C VAL A 20 -40.27 -21.11 21.85
N MET A 21 -39.88 -21.31 23.12
CA MET A 21 -38.69 -22.08 23.48
C MET A 21 -38.78 -23.53 23.05
N ARG A 22 -39.97 -24.17 23.14
CA ARG A 22 -40.17 -25.54 22.63
C ARG A 22 -39.92 -25.68 21.16
N TRP A 23 -40.28 -24.65 20.37
CA TRP A 23 -40.03 -24.64 18.92
C TRP A 23 -38.58 -24.39 18.56
N HIS A 24 -37.85 -23.63 19.40
CA HIS A 24 -36.49 -23.20 19.12
C HIS A 24 -35.41 -23.75 20.03
N HIS A 25 -35.74 -24.70 20.93
CA HIS A 25 -34.82 -25.21 21.96
C HIS A 25 -33.53 -25.83 21.41
N GLY A 26 -33.56 -26.31 20.16
CA GLY A 26 -32.40 -26.87 19.47
C GLY A 26 -31.51 -25.81 18.77
N ARG A 27 -31.73 -24.52 19.01
CA ARG A 27 -30.98 -23.44 18.34
C ARG A 27 -30.13 -22.63 19.30
N THR A 28 -29.01 -22.11 18.80
CA THR A 28 -28.18 -21.13 19.51
C THR A 28 -28.88 -19.76 19.51
N SER A 29 -28.65 -18.97 20.55
CA SER A 29 -29.06 -17.54 20.51
C SER A 29 -28.17 -16.73 19.58
N GLY A 30 -28.72 -15.69 18.95
CA GLY A 30 -27.99 -14.81 18.05
C GLY A 30 -28.87 -14.14 17.02
N VAL A 31 -28.27 -13.74 15.91
CA VAL A 31 -28.97 -13.20 14.73
C VAL A 31 -29.10 -14.27 13.65
N PHE A 32 -30.16 -14.22 12.85
CA PHE A 32 -30.30 -15.10 11.70
C PHE A 32 -29.43 -14.62 10.55
N ALA A 33 -28.94 -15.57 9.76
CA ALA A 33 -28.27 -15.24 8.51
C ALA A 33 -29.29 -14.68 7.49
N ALA A 34 -28.88 -13.66 6.73
CA ALA A 34 -29.64 -13.08 5.63
C ALA A 34 -28.81 -13.23 4.36
N GLY A 35 -29.09 -14.25 3.56
CA GLY A 35 -28.28 -14.58 2.39
C GLY A 35 -26.85 -14.94 2.78
N SER A 36 -25.89 -14.22 2.25
CA SER A 36 -24.44 -14.39 2.56
C SER A 36 -23.98 -13.64 3.83
N ASN A 37 -24.84 -12.81 4.43
CA ASN A 37 -24.50 -11.98 5.59
C ASN A 37 -25.40 -12.29 6.80
N ALA A 38 -24.96 -11.91 7.99
CA ALA A 38 -25.82 -11.87 9.15
C ALA A 38 -26.79 -10.67 9.03
N SER A 39 -28.04 -10.86 9.45
CA SER A 39 -29.02 -9.78 9.53
C SER A 39 -28.68 -8.80 10.66
N VAL A 40 -29.39 -7.66 10.73
CA VAL A 40 -29.26 -6.66 11.81
C VAL A 40 -27.88 -5.99 11.86
N GLN A 41 -27.43 -5.42 10.75
CA GLN A 41 -26.14 -4.76 10.67
C GLN A 41 -26.19 -3.36 11.33
N VAL A 42 -25.12 -2.99 12.05
CA VAL A 42 -24.91 -1.63 12.56
C VAL A 42 -24.07 -0.84 11.55
N LEU A 43 -24.60 0.28 11.09
CA LEU A 43 -24.01 1.14 10.08
C LEU A 43 -23.73 2.54 10.65
N SER A 44 -22.72 3.22 10.12
CA SER A 44 -22.49 4.62 10.45
C SER A 44 -23.53 5.52 9.79
N THR A 45 -23.93 6.59 10.49
CA THR A 45 -24.80 7.65 9.97
C THR A 45 -24.18 9.00 10.31
N PRO A 46 -24.54 10.10 9.63
CA PRO A 46 -23.96 11.41 9.92
C PRO A 46 -24.07 11.81 11.40
N GLY A 47 -22.97 12.34 11.96
CA GLY A 47 -22.92 12.81 13.35
C GLY A 47 -22.63 11.69 14.36
N MET A 48 -22.97 11.94 15.62
CA MET A 48 -22.79 10.99 16.73
C MET A 48 -24.00 10.05 16.83
N ALA A 49 -24.17 9.21 15.82
CA ALA A 49 -25.26 8.24 15.75
C ALA A 49 -24.86 7.03 14.90
N VAL A 50 -25.58 5.94 15.07
CA VAL A 50 -25.50 4.72 14.24
C VAL A 50 -26.90 4.30 13.83
N GLU A 51 -26.99 3.59 12.72
CA GLU A 51 -28.22 3.02 12.19
C GLU A 51 -28.15 1.50 12.31
N VAL A 52 -29.29 0.87 12.61
CA VAL A 52 -29.40 -0.58 12.66
C VAL A 52 -30.34 -1.04 11.55
N SER A 53 -29.85 -1.93 10.69
CA SER A 53 -30.62 -2.46 9.56
C SER A 53 -31.69 -3.44 10.00
N ASP A 54 -32.60 -3.73 9.08
CA ASP A 54 -33.60 -4.79 9.26
C ASP A 54 -32.95 -6.15 9.50
N GLY A 55 -33.69 -7.02 10.14
CA GLY A 55 -33.27 -8.37 10.38
C GLY A 55 -33.92 -9.01 11.58
N THR A 56 -33.56 -10.24 11.84
CA THR A 56 -34.22 -11.11 12.80
C THR A 56 -33.20 -11.78 13.71
N GLY A 57 -33.58 -11.99 14.96
CA GLY A 57 -32.78 -12.74 15.91
C GLY A 57 -33.58 -13.62 16.84
N TRP A 58 -32.91 -14.48 17.54
CA TRP A 58 -33.42 -15.38 18.55
C TRP A 58 -32.62 -15.25 19.84
N MET A 59 -33.31 -15.17 20.96
CA MET A 59 -32.68 -15.20 22.29
C MET A 59 -33.37 -16.21 23.19
N ALA A 60 -32.60 -17.07 23.84
CA ALA A 60 -33.06 -17.97 24.86
C ALA A 60 -32.52 -17.56 26.23
N ASN A 61 -33.33 -17.73 27.28
CA ASN A 61 -32.93 -17.54 28.66
C ASN A 61 -33.05 -18.86 29.41
N SER A 62 -31.97 -19.28 30.04
CA SER A 62 -31.87 -20.44 30.97
C SER A 62 -32.53 -21.75 30.50
N GLY A 63 -32.71 -21.94 29.20
CA GLY A 63 -33.25 -23.16 28.62
C GLY A 63 -34.78 -23.35 28.73
N ARG A 64 -35.49 -22.38 29.31
CA ARG A 64 -36.95 -22.48 29.50
C ARG A 64 -37.72 -21.44 28.70
N ASN A 65 -37.20 -20.24 28.54
CA ASN A 65 -37.88 -19.14 27.92
C ASN A 65 -37.07 -18.64 26.71
N GLY A 66 -37.73 -18.22 25.67
CA GLY A 66 -37.12 -17.69 24.49
C GLY A 66 -38.00 -16.73 23.74
N ILE A 67 -37.39 -15.87 22.94
CA ILE A 67 -38.07 -14.86 22.14
C ILE A 67 -37.42 -14.73 20.77
N VAL A 68 -38.25 -14.73 19.73
CA VAL A 68 -37.87 -14.29 18.40
C VAL A 68 -38.15 -12.81 18.31
N TRP A 69 -37.22 -12.04 17.78
CA TRP A 69 -37.36 -10.61 17.61
C TRP A 69 -36.91 -10.19 16.21
N TRP A 70 -37.44 -9.10 15.71
CA TRP A 70 -37.04 -8.55 14.42
C TRP A 70 -37.12 -7.04 14.40
N ILE A 71 -36.27 -6.42 13.60
CA ILE A 71 -36.26 -5.01 13.31
C ILE A 71 -36.91 -4.85 11.94
N ASP A 72 -37.90 -3.97 11.86
CA ASP A 72 -38.68 -3.69 10.66
C ASP A 72 -38.71 -2.16 10.46
N ASN A 73 -37.74 -1.67 9.71
CA ASN A 73 -37.63 -0.24 9.40
C ASN A 73 -38.66 0.22 8.34
N GLU A 74 -39.17 -0.70 7.52
CA GLU A 74 -40.10 -0.39 6.44
C GLU A 74 -41.52 -0.10 6.98
N SER A 75 -41.93 -0.77 8.05
CA SER A 75 -43.29 -0.63 8.58
C SER A 75 -43.54 0.69 9.35
N VAL A 76 -42.50 1.51 9.51
CA VAL A 76 -42.57 2.81 10.24
C VAL A 76 -42.10 3.93 9.30
N ASP A 77 -42.89 4.21 8.27
CA ASP A 77 -42.67 5.31 7.31
C ASP A 77 -41.26 5.34 6.67
N GLY A 78 -40.59 4.19 6.54
CA GLY A 78 -39.21 4.11 6.05
C GLY A 78 -38.15 4.69 7.00
N THR A 79 -38.53 5.05 8.22
CA THR A 79 -37.61 5.59 9.23
C THR A 79 -36.76 4.47 9.79
N LYS A 80 -35.49 4.50 9.49
CA LYS A 80 -34.53 3.53 10.00
C LYS A 80 -34.28 3.69 11.50
N LEU A 81 -34.04 2.58 12.20
CA LEU A 81 -33.70 2.60 13.61
C LEU A 81 -32.35 3.28 13.82
N GLN A 82 -32.36 4.48 14.35
CA GLN A 82 -31.15 5.22 14.69
C GLN A 82 -30.95 5.27 16.21
N LEU A 83 -29.69 5.11 16.62
CA LEU A 83 -29.26 5.19 18.01
C LEU A 83 -28.25 6.33 18.16
N ALA A 84 -28.57 7.27 19.05
CA ALA A 84 -27.63 8.34 19.39
C ALA A 84 -26.49 7.80 20.23
N VAL A 85 -25.28 8.10 19.83
CA VAL A 85 -24.06 7.84 20.58
C VAL A 85 -23.73 9.09 21.39
N ASP A 86 -23.53 8.96 22.68
CA ASP A 86 -23.15 10.07 23.54
C ASP A 86 -21.90 10.79 23.04
N ALA A 87 -21.82 12.10 23.23
CA ALA A 87 -20.66 12.90 22.87
C ALA A 87 -19.35 12.29 23.42
N ALA A 88 -18.29 12.37 22.62
CA ALA A 88 -16.97 11.93 23.03
C ALA A 88 -16.46 12.79 24.20
N ASP A 89 -15.59 12.22 24.99
CA ASP A 89 -14.80 12.98 25.97
C ASP A 89 -13.67 13.74 25.25
N GLY A 90 -13.24 14.88 25.80
CA GLY A 90 -12.15 15.67 25.21
C GLY A 90 -10.76 15.02 25.36
N VAL A 91 -10.58 14.06 26.29
CA VAL A 91 -9.27 13.51 26.66
C VAL A 91 -9.25 11.98 26.68
N LEU A 92 -10.33 11.34 27.10
CA LEU A 92 -10.38 9.90 27.32
C LEU A 92 -11.20 9.19 26.24
N ASN A 93 -10.73 8.02 25.85
CA ASN A 93 -11.43 7.13 24.92
C ASN A 93 -12.48 6.30 25.65
N ARG A 94 -13.47 5.77 24.92
CA ARG A 94 -14.38 4.74 25.41
C ARG A 94 -14.74 3.79 24.27
N ILE A 95 -15.26 2.62 24.63
CA ILE A 95 -15.83 1.66 23.68
C ILE A 95 -17.26 1.40 24.13
N ASP A 96 -18.23 1.74 23.29
CA ASP A 96 -19.64 1.47 23.49
C ASP A 96 -20.05 0.19 22.75
N ARG A 97 -21.18 -0.45 23.14
CA ARG A 97 -21.76 -1.58 22.41
C ARG A 97 -23.17 -1.26 21.95
N VAL A 98 -23.51 -1.66 20.75
CA VAL A 98 -24.90 -1.74 20.29
C VAL A 98 -25.42 -3.12 20.65
N ILE A 99 -26.42 -3.18 21.52
CA ILE A 99 -26.95 -4.43 22.04
C ILE A 99 -28.44 -4.58 21.79
N VAL A 100 -28.90 -5.83 21.74
CA VAL A 100 -30.30 -6.16 21.93
C VAL A 100 -30.46 -6.68 23.34
N GLU A 101 -31.32 -6.05 24.11
CA GLU A 101 -31.63 -6.44 25.49
C GLU A 101 -33.06 -6.94 25.62
N TRP A 102 -33.24 -8.08 26.21
CA TRP A 102 -34.53 -8.62 26.58
C TRP A 102 -34.63 -8.80 28.10
N LYS A 103 -35.70 -8.19 28.70
CA LYS A 103 -36.05 -8.34 30.10
C LYS A 103 -37.10 -9.43 30.24
N THR A 104 -36.77 -10.50 30.95
CA THR A 104 -37.61 -11.70 31.01
C THR A 104 -38.62 -11.66 32.17
N THR A 105 -38.56 -10.67 33.05
CA THR A 105 -39.32 -10.65 34.31
C THR A 105 -40.79 -10.43 34.14
N ASN A 106 -41.23 -9.72 33.10
CA ASN A 106 -42.61 -9.31 32.96
C ASN A 106 -43.28 -9.67 31.64
N TYR A 107 -42.56 -10.19 30.64
CA TYR A 107 -43.04 -10.47 29.26
C TYR A 107 -43.80 -9.29 28.61
N VAL A 108 -43.78 -8.14 29.29
CA VAL A 108 -44.51 -6.94 28.91
C VAL A 108 -43.71 -6.06 27.98
N ASP A 109 -42.38 -6.15 28.14
CA ASP A 109 -41.49 -5.28 27.39
C ASP A 109 -40.96 -6.01 26.16
N TYR A 110 -41.04 -5.35 25.02
CA TYR A 110 -40.32 -5.80 23.83
C TYR A 110 -38.82 -5.77 24.09
N PRO A 111 -38.03 -6.60 23.39
CA PRO A 111 -36.61 -6.39 23.34
C PRO A 111 -36.28 -4.96 22.91
N GLU A 112 -35.22 -4.43 23.45
CA GLU A 112 -34.76 -3.07 23.16
C GLU A 112 -33.41 -3.11 22.47
N VAL A 113 -33.27 -2.38 21.36
CA VAL A 113 -31.97 -2.10 20.76
C VAL A 113 -31.45 -0.81 21.35
N LYS A 114 -30.29 -0.85 21.98
CA LYS A 114 -29.73 0.32 22.67
C LYS A 114 -28.20 0.35 22.67
N ILE A 115 -27.65 1.50 23.03
CA ILE A 115 -26.21 1.64 23.29
C ILE A 115 -25.91 1.32 24.74
N LEU A 116 -25.08 0.31 24.96
CA LEU A 116 -24.44 0.03 26.25
C LEU A 116 -23.14 0.84 26.31
N LYS A 117 -23.17 1.90 27.09
CA LYS A 117 -22.07 2.86 27.18
C LYS A 117 -20.89 2.28 27.97
N GLY A 118 -19.70 2.38 27.43
CA GLY A 118 -18.45 1.99 28.08
C GLY A 118 -17.92 3.06 29.04
N ALA A 119 -17.02 2.63 29.90
CA ALA A 119 -16.28 3.55 30.78
C ALA A 119 -15.22 4.32 29.98
N LYS A 120 -15.08 5.60 30.30
CA LYS A 120 -14.01 6.45 29.77
C LYS A 120 -12.69 6.07 30.41
N SER A 121 -11.66 5.80 29.60
CA SER A 121 -10.36 5.38 30.09
C SER A 121 -9.27 5.62 29.05
N GLY A 122 -8.02 5.76 29.51
CA GLY A 122 -6.85 5.74 28.64
C GLY A 122 -6.67 4.36 27.96
N THR A 123 -7.15 3.29 28.59
CA THR A 123 -7.21 1.93 28.06
C THR A 123 -8.68 1.50 28.03
N ALA A 124 -9.45 2.02 27.08
CA ALA A 124 -10.89 1.74 27.01
C ALA A 124 -11.14 0.25 26.66
N VAL A 125 -12.10 -0.35 27.37
CA VAL A 125 -12.58 -1.71 27.12
C VAL A 125 -14.08 -1.70 26.87
N ALA A 126 -14.56 -2.64 26.05
CA ALA A 126 -15.99 -2.78 25.81
C ALA A 126 -16.71 -3.23 27.09
N PRO A 127 -17.90 -2.68 27.39
CA PRO A 127 -18.66 -3.06 28.57
C PRO A 127 -19.08 -4.52 28.49
N ALA A 128 -19.08 -5.20 29.63
CA ALA A 128 -19.53 -6.59 29.69
C ALA A 128 -21.04 -6.67 29.48
N LEU A 129 -21.49 -7.74 28.81
CA LEU A 129 -22.91 -8.04 28.66
C LEU A 129 -23.49 -8.59 29.96
N THR A 130 -24.70 -8.20 30.30
CA THR A 130 -25.46 -8.75 31.43
C THR A 130 -26.33 -9.89 30.94
N ASN A 131 -26.00 -11.10 31.39
CA ASN A 131 -26.75 -12.32 31.08
C ASN A 131 -27.04 -13.06 32.36
N ASN A 132 -28.26 -12.94 32.85
CA ASN A 132 -28.72 -13.56 34.09
C ASN A 132 -30.16 -14.09 33.92
N SER A 133 -30.83 -14.44 35.02
CA SER A 133 -32.20 -14.98 34.98
C SER A 133 -33.25 -13.99 34.50
N THR A 134 -32.97 -12.69 34.55
CA THR A 134 -33.95 -11.63 34.27
C THR A 134 -33.58 -10.75 33.06
N ILE A 135 -32.32 -10.73 32.67
CA ILE A 135 -31.81 -9.91 31.57
C ILE A 135 -30.99 -10.80 30.63
N ARG A 136 -31.28 -10.66 29.35
CA ARG A 136 -30.52 -11.28 28.28
C ARG A 136 -30.04 -10.20 27.31
N GLN A 137 -28.74 -10.16 27.04
CA GLN A 137 -28.13 -9.21 26.11
C GLN A 137 -27.29 -9.95 25.10
N ILE A 138 -27.37 -9.51 23.83
CA ILE A 138 -26.44 -9.90 22.77
C ILE A 138 -25.88 -8.62 22.15
N SER A 139 -24.64 -8.65 21.69
CA SER A 139 -23.94 -7.51 21.08
C SER A 139 -23.95 -7.62 19.56
N LEU A 140 -24.46 -6.59 18.88
CA LEU A 140 -24.44 -6.49 17.42
C LEU A 140 -23.12 -5.92 16.94
N ALA A 141 -22.61 -4.90 17.63
CA ALA A 141 -21.35 -4.26 17.29
C ALA A 141 -20.78 -3.50 18.50
N ARG A 142 -19.48 -3.24 18.50
CA ARG A 142 -18.85 -2.24 19.37
C ARG A 142 -18.42 -1.02 18.57
N ILE A 143 -18.45 0.14 19.23
CA ILE A 143 -18.12 1.43 18.68
C ILE A 143 -16.92 1.99 19.45
N SER A 144 -15.81 2.19 18.77
CA SER A 144 -14.62 2.81 19.35
C SER A 144 -14.73 4.33 19.26
N VAL A 145 -15.01 4.99 20.39
CA VAL A 145 -15.17 6.45 20.46
C VAL A 145 -13.91 7.06 21.03
N ALA A 146 -13.06 7.58 20.15
CA ALA A 146 -11.84 8.26 20.55
C ALA A 146 -12.15 9.65 21.16
N ALA A 147 -11.22 10.18 21.96
CA ALA A 147 -11.33 11.53 22.48
C ALA A 147 -11.52 12.56 21.36
N GLY A 148 -12.43 13.49 21.56
CA GLY A 148 -12.73 14.57 20.60
C GLY A 148 -13.49 14.13 19.34
N THR A 149 -13.96 12.88 19.25
CA THR A 149 -14.78 12.41 18.13
C THR A 149 -16.08 13.21 18.01
N THR A 150 -16.39 13.71 16.82
CA THR A 150 -17.60 14.49 16.52
C THR A 150 -18.59 13.73 15.61
N ALA A 151 -18.17 12.65 14.99
CA ALA A 151 -19.01 11.80 14.14
C ALA A 151 -18.51 10.34 14.18
N ILE A 152 -19.43 9.39 14.09
CA ILE A 152 -19.12 7.97 14.03
C ILE A 152 -18.91 7.57 12.57
N THR A 153 -17.75 6.97 12.27
CA THR A 153 -17.41 6.44 10.94
C THR A 153 -17.47 4.92 10.92
N ALA A 154 -17.56 4.33 9.73
CA ALA A 154 -17.59 2.87 9.56
C ALA A 154 -16.35 2.17 10.16
N SER A 155 -15.19 2.81 10.13
CA SER A 155 -13.95 2.26 10.71
C SER A 155 -13.94 2.19 12.25
N MET A 156 -14.83 2.93 12.91
CA MET A 156 -15.01 2.90 14.36
C MET A 156 -15.94 1.78 14.83
N ILE A 157 -16.69 1.18 13.89
CA ILE A 157 -17.67 0.14 14.17
C ILE A 157 -17.02 -1.22 13.92
N THR A 158 -16.97 -2.05 14.93
CA THR A 158 -16.52 -3.46 14.82
C THR A 158 -17.74 -4.36 14.94
N ASP A 159 -18.02 -5.15 13.92
CA ASP A 159 -19.11 -6.12 13.89
C ASP A 159 -18.84 -7.26 14.88
N GLU A 160 -19.80 -7.53 15.78
CA GLU A 160 -19.73 -8.62 16.75
C GLU A 160 -20.80 -9.71 16.51
N ARG A 161 -21.57 -9.61 15.43
CA ARG A 161 -22.68 -10.56 15.15
C ARG A 161 -22.19 -11.99 14.93
N LEU A 162 -20.98 -12.17 14.40
CA LEU A 162 -20.38 -13.48 14.16
C LEU A 162 -19.59 -14.03 15.35
N ASP A 163 -19.37 -13.23 16.39
CA ASP A 163 -18.69 -13.65 17.61
C ASP A 163 -19.66 -14.38 18.53
N ALA A 164 -19.55 -15.71 18.58
CA ALA A 164 -20.43 -16.57 19.39
C ALA A 164 -20.30 -16.32 20.91
N SER A 165 -19.28 -15.62 21.38
CA SER A 165 -19.11 -15.26 22.79
C SER A 165 -20.03 -14.12 23.23
N VAL A 166 -20.46 -13.26 22.30
CA VAL A 166 -21.26 -12.05 22.58
C VAL A 166 -22.56 -11.97 21.78
N CYS A 167 -22.65 -12.64 20.63
CA CYS A 167 -23.85 -12.72 19.79
C CYS A 167 -23.95 -14.10 19.13
N GLY A 168 -23.27 -14.31 18.02
CA GLY A 168 -23.32 -15.51 17.19
C GLY A 168 -24.48 -15.52 16.21
N LEU A 169 -24.42 -16.50 15.30
CA LEU A 169 -25.54 -16.82 14.41
C LEU A 169 -26.49 -17.82 15.09
N VAL A 170 -27.76 -17.69 14.75
CA VAL A 170 -28.75 -18.72 15.11
C VAL A 170 -28.50 -19.95 14.22
N THR A 171 -28.01 -21.00 14.83
CA THR A 171 -27.73 -22.29 14.20
C THR A 171 -28.41 -23.41 14.95
N GLU A 172 -28.66 -24.52 14.29
CA GLU A 172 -29.11 -25.74 14.95
C GLU A 172 -28.00 -26.26 15.86
N LYS A 173 -28.37 -26.65 17.09
CA LYS A 173 -27.43 -27.29 18.07
C LYS A 173 -27.12 -28.74 17.71
N VAL A 174 -27.57 -29.22 16.57
CA VAL A 174 -27.15 -30.52 16.06
C VAL A 174 -25.69 -30.39 15.67
N GLY A 175 -24.84 -30.98 16.48
CA GLY A 175 -23.40 -30.88 16.26
C GLY A 175 -22.93 -31.61 15.03
N ILE A 176 -22.96 -30.92 13.91
CA ILE A 176 -22.04 -31.27 12.82
C ILE A 176 -20.69 -30.76 13.30
N ASP A 177 -19.80 -31.69 13.60
CA ASP A 177 -18.41 -31.31 13.93
C ASP A 177 -17.74 -30.70 12.71
N THR A 178 -17.76 -29.37 12.63
CA THR A 178 -17.08 -28.60 11.58
C THR A 178 -15.63 -28.27 11.95
N SER A 179 -15.14 -28.76 13.08
CA SER A 179 -13.79 -28.43 13.61
C SER A 179 -12.70 -28.84 12.62
N THR A 180 -12.84 -29.98 11.96
CA THR A 180 -11.89 -30.45 10.94
C THR A 180 -11.89 -29.53 9.73
N MET A 181 -13.07 -29.08 9.26
CA MET A 181 -13.18 -28.17 8.12
C MET A 181 -12.60 -26.79 8.48
N GLN A 182 -12.89 -26.28 9.68
CA GLN A 182 -12.34 -25.01 10.16
C GLN A 182 -10.82 -25.07 10.29
N SER A 183 -10.29 -26.19 10.80
CA SER A 183 -8.85 -26.43 10.90
C SER A 183 -8.19 -26.46 9.51
N GLN A 184 -8.78 -27.19 8.56
CA GLN A 184 -8.27 -27.25 7.19
C GLN A 184 -8.30 -25.88 6.51
N PHE A 185 -9.39 -25.12 6.69
CA PHE A 185 -9.48 -23.77 6.15
C PHE A 185 -8.44 -22.82 6.77
N SER A 186 -8.23 -22.90 8.09
CA SER A 186 -7.20 -22.11 8.77
C SER A 186 -5.80 -22.47 8.28
N THR A 187 -5.52 -23.76 8.10
CA THR A 187 -4.25 -24.24 7.54
C THR A 187 -4.03 -23.72 6.12
N LEU A 188 -5.05 -23.85 5.25
CA LEU A 188 -4.99 -23.36 3.88
C LEU A 188 -4.73 -21.85 3.83
N LEU A 189 -5.38 -21.07 4.70
CA LEU A 189 -5.14 -19.63 4.81
C LEU A 189 -3.70 -19.31 5.20
N GLN A 190 -3.17 -20.01 6.20
CA GLN A 190 -1.78 -19.84 6.64
C GLN A 190 -0.78 -20.22 5.55
N GLU A 191 -1.01 -21.34 4.87
CA GLU A 191 -0.17 -21.77 3.76
C GLU A 191 -0.20 -20.77 2.60
N THR A 192 -1.39 -20.26 2.25
CA THR A 192 -1.53 -19.24 1.21
C THR A 192 -0.83 -17.94 1.59
N GLN A 193 -0.96 -17.49 2.84
CA GLN A 193 -0.27 -16.30 3.32
C GLN A 193 1.24 -16.46 3.30
N ALA A 194 1.75 -17.64 3.68
CA ALA A 194 3.18 -17.96 3.60
C ALA A 194 3.67 -17.92 2.16
N GLN A 195 2.96 -18.56 1.22
CA GLN A 195 3.32 -18.56 -0.20
C GLN A 195 3.33 -17.14 -0.79
N VAL A 196 2.33 -16.32 -0.47
CA VAL A 196 2.28 -14.91 -0.93
C VAL A 196 3.46 -14.13 -0.38
N LYS A 197 3.80 -14.35 0.89
CA LYS A 197 4.95 -13.71 1.51
C LYS A 197 6.26 -14.12 0.84
N ASP A 198 6.46 -15.40 0.59
CA ASP A 198 7.66 -15.93 -0.07
C ASP A 198 7.84 -15.35 -1.48
N VAL A 199 6.75 -15.28 -2.28
CA VAL A 199 6.77 -14.66 -3.61
C VAL A 199 7.10 -13.17 -3.52
N LEU A 200 6.56 -12.46 -2.53
CA LEU A 200 6.83 -11.04 -2.34
C LEU A 200 8.29 -10.79 -1.94
N ASP A 201 8.81 -11.60 -1.02
CA ASP A 201 10.20 -11.51 -0.54
C ASP A 201 11.18 -11.81 -1.70
N ASP A 202 10.92 -12.85 -2.52
CA ASP A 202 11.73 -13.19 -3.70
C ASP A 202 11.69 -12.07 -4.75
N THR A 203 10.50 -11.53 -5.05
CA THR A 203 10.35 -10.42 -5.99
C THR A 203 11.09 -9.17 -5.52
N THR A 204 11.04 -8.89 -4.22
CA THR A 204 11.75 -7.75 -3.61
C THR A 204 13.27 -7.95 -3.70
N ALA A 205 13.76 -9.16 -3.43
CA ALA A 205 15.19 -9.50 -3.54
C ALA A 205 15.67 -9.34 -4.99
N GLN A 206 14.91 -9.83 -5.98
CA GLN A 206 15.23 -9.66 -7.40
C GLN A 206 15.27 -8.19 -7.80
N ALA A 207 14.27 -7.39 -7.41
CA ALA A 207 14.24 -5.96 -7.69
C ALA A 207 15.44 -5.22 -7.08
N THR A 208 15.82 -5.56 -5.85
CA THR A 208 17.02 -5.01 -5.19
C THR A 208 18.29 -5.37 -5.95
N SER A 209 18.44 -6.62 -6.37
CA SER A 209 19.59 -7.08 -7.14
C SER A 209 19.74 -6.34 -8.48
N VAL A 210 18.61 -6.08 -9.17
CA VAL A 210 18.60 -5.30 -10.41
C VAL A 210 19.00 -3.85 -10.15
N LEU A 211 18.46 -3.23 -9.11
CA LEU A 211 18.83 -1.86 -8.72
C LEU A 211 20.32 -1.73 -8.37
N ASP A 212 20.87 -2.70 -7.64
CA ASP A 212 22.30 -2.73 -7.30
C ASP A 212 23.18 -2.88 -8.55
N SER A 213 22.73 -3.63 -9.54
CA SER A 213 23.44 -3.76 -10.83
C SER A 213 23.41 -2.46 -11.60
N ILE A 214 22.24 -1.80 -11.70
CA ILE A 214 22.11 -0.51 -12.37
C ILE A 214 22.95 0.55 -11.66
N ASN A 215 22.94 0.61 -10.34
CA ASN A 215 23.74 1.57 -9.58
C ASN A 215 25.24 1.35 -9.78
N ARG A 216 25.70 0.11 -9.92
CA ARG A 216 27.10 -0.20 -10.24
C ARG A 216 27.48 0.29 -11.63
N GLU A 217 26.64 -0.01 -12.64
CA GLU A 217 26.87 0.46 -14.01
C GLU A 217 26.87 1.99 -14.10
N LEU A 218 25.98 2.65 -13.35
CA LEU A 218 25.93 4.11 -13.28
C LEU A 218 27.19 4.67 -12.61
N ALA A 219 27.64 4.10 -11.52
CA ALA A 219 28.89 4.49 -10.83
C ALA A 219 30.11 4.30 -11.72
N ASP A 220 30.15 3.22 -12.51
CA ASP A 220 31.22 2.97 -13.48
C ASP A 220 31.21 3.99 -14.63
N LEU A 221 30.02 4.41 -15.09
CA LEU A 221 29.84 5.48 -16.04
C LEU A 221 30.29 6.85 -15.48
N GLU A 222 29.89 7.18 -14.24
CA GLU A 222 30.25 8.43 -13.56
C GLU A 222 31.74 8.49 -13.23
N ALA A 223 32.34 7.39 -12.81
CA ALA A 223 33.79 7.29 -12.55
C ALA A 223 34.61 7.36 -13.84
N GLY A 224 33.93 7.26 -14.99
CA GLY A 224 34.55 7.27 -16.31
C GLY A 224 35.44 6.06 -16.56
N THR A 225 35.14 4.96 -15.93
CA THR A 225 35.74 3.64 -16.24
C THR A 225 35.11 3.02 -17.49
N ALA A 226 34.07 3.61 -18.07
CA ALA A 226 33.72 3.43 -19.47
C ALA A 226 34.81 4.06 -20.33
N VAL A 227 35.95 3.37 -20.36
CA VAL A 227 37.26 3.85 -20.90
C VAL A 227 37.20 4.14 -22.39
N GLU A 228 36.19 3.64 -23.09
CA GLU A 228 36.11 3.72 -24.54
C GLU A 228 35.54 5.03 -25.10
N LEU A 229 34.99 5.95 -24.27
CA LEU A 229 34.35 7.18 -24.75
C LEU A 229 35.01 8.48 -24.30
N LYS A 230 36.15 8.42 -23.62
CA LYS A 230 36.87 9.67 -23.28
C LYS A 230 37.69 10.14 -24.45
N LYS A 231 37.19 11.14 -25.14
CA LYS A 231 37.89 11.92 -26.13
C LYS A 231 38.07 13.35 -25.63
N LEU A 232 39.21 13.95 -25.98
CA LEU A 232 39.35 15.40 -25.92
C LEU A 232 39.00 15.98 -27.31
N LEU A 233 38.13 16.93 -27.33
CA LEU A 233 37.68 17.60 -28.56
C LEU A 233 38.15 19.06 -28.51
N PHE A 234 38.86 19.49 -29.56
CA PHE A 234 39.30 20.87 -29.76
C PHE A 234 38.74 21.34 -31.10
N THR A 235 38.18 22.53 -31.14
CA THR A 235 37.63 23.13 -32.35
C THR A 235 38.34 24.42 -32.69
N ASP A 236 38.33 24.76 -33.99
CA ASP A 236 38.85 26.05 -34.52
C ASP A 236 40.26 26.39 -34.00
N THR A 237 41.14 25.38 -33.98
CA THR A 237 42.51 25.53 -33.45
C THR A 237 43.37 26.28 -34.48
N ASN A 238 43.81 27.46 -34.13
CA ASN A 238 44.69 28.27 -34.96
C ASN A 238 46.15 27.85 -34.82
N VAL A 239 46.83 27.58 -35.92
CA VAL A 239 48.24 27.20 -35.97
C VAL A 239 49.02 28.21 -36.79
N PRO A 240 49.83 29.07 -36.16
CA PRO A 240 50.55 30.09 -36.86
C PRO A 240 51.68 29.48 -37.71
N VAL A 241 52.11 30.11 -38.77
CA VAL A 241 53.24 29.67 -39.63
C VAL A 241 54.49 29.45 -38.82
N SER A 242 54.76 30.25 -37.81
CA SER A 242 55.94 30.11 -36.94
C SER A 242 55.97 28.85 -36.07
N ALA A 243 54.85 28.14 -35.98
CA ALA A 243 54.79 26.86 -35.27
C ALA A 243 55.42 25.71 -36.09
N PHE A 244 55.54 25.87 -37.42
CA PHE A 244 56.15 24.88 -38.30
C PHE A 244 57.66 25.04 -38.32
N VAL A 245 58.36 24.05 -37.78
CA VAL A 245 59.78 23.98 -37.69
C VAL A 245 60.29 22.74 -38.46
N ALA A 246 61.53 22.78 -38.94
CA ALA A 246 62.13 21.62 -39.59
C ALA A 246 62.17 20.40 -38.67
N ASP A 247 61.77 19.26 -39.20
CA ASP A 247 61.69 17.99 -38.48
C ASP A 247 62.11 16.82 -39.37
N SER A 248 62.80 15.85 -38.84
CA SER A 248 63.31 14.71 -39.57
C SER A 248 62.57 13.40 -39.32
N THR A 249 61.40 13.48 -38.66
CA THR A 249 60.62 12.27 -38.32
C THR A 249 60.09 11.55 -39.55
N TYR A 250 59.59 12.36 -40.53
CA TYR A 250 59.08 11.82 -41.80
C TYR A 250 59.75 12.55 -42.98
N GLN A 251 60.38 11.77 -43.90
CA GLN A 251 61.15 12.31 -45.00
C GLN A 251 60.27 13.14 -45.97
N ASP A 252 59.06 12.72 -46.22
CA ASP A 252 58.10 13.39 -47.11
C ASP A 252 57.42 14.62 -46.49
N TYR A 253 57.51 14.78 -45.15
CA TYR A 253 56.92 15.84 -44.37
C TYR A 253 57.96 16.46 -43.44
N PRO A 254 58.93 17.18 -43.97
CA PRO A 254 60.08 17.67 -43.21
C PRO A 254 59.80 18.89 -42.32
N PHE A 255 58.55 19.24 -42.12
CA PHE A 255 58.11 20.29 -41.22
C PHE A 255 57.12 19.74 -40.19
N ARG A 256 57.22 20.20 -38.94
CA ARG A 256 56.31 19.81 -37.87
C ARG A 256 55.86 21.03 -37.08
N ALA A 257 54.56 21.16 -36.83
CA ALA A 257 53.98 22.09 -35.86
C ALA A 257 53.63 21.35 -34.55
N ALA A 258 54.07 21.90 -33.42
CA ALA A 258 53.65 21.45 -32.12
C ALA A 258 52.43 22.29 -31.67
N ILE A 259 51.27 21.67 -31.68
CA ILE A 259 49.99 22.31 -31.31
C ILE A 259 49.76 21.98 -29.84
N ALA A 260 49.83 23.02 -28.98
CA ALA A 260 49.59 22.88 -27.55
C ALA A 260 48.10 22.67 -27.24
N LEU A 261 47.72 21.56 -26.66
CA LEU A 261 46.33 21.22 -26.32
C LEU A 261 46.27 20.63 -24.89
N THR A 262 45.64 21.36 -24.02
CA THR A 262 45.61 20.99 -22.59
C THR A 262 44.94 19.64 -22.36
N GLY A 263 45.59 18.77 -21.59
CA GLY A 263 45.09 17.43 -21.20
C GLY A 263 45.44 16.31 -22.18
N VAL A 264 46.05 16.63 -23.35
CA VAL A 264 46.53 15.58 -24.29
C VAL A 264 47.74 14.90 -23.71
N LEU A 265 47.74 13.58 -23.77
CA LEU A 265 48.85 12.71 -23.38
C LEU A 265 49.42 11.99 -24.62
N ASN A 266 50.70 11.62 -24.53
CA ASN A 266 51.39 10.91 -25.64
C ASN A 266 50.85 9.50 -25.92
N SER A 267 50.02 8.96 -25.02
CA SER A 267 49.31 7.69 -25.20
C SER A 267 47.99 7.79 -25.96
N MET A 268 47.52 9.02 -26.23
CA MET A 268 46.28 9.24 -26.97
C MET A 268 46.47 9.07 -28.48
N ILE A 269 45.39 8.75 -29.18
CA ILE A 269 45.35 8.62 -30.65
C ILE A 269 44.77 9.90 -31.21
N PRO A 270 45.50 10.69 -31.97
CA PRO A 270 44.99 11.93 -32.54
C PRO A 270 44.26 11.66 -33.87
N GLU A 271 43.18 12.38 -34.06
CA GLU A 271 42.48 12.53 -35.34
C GLU A 271 42.36 14.01 -35.64
N VAL A 272 43.03 14.44 -36.73
CA VAL A 272 43.06 15.85 -37.14
C VAL A 272 42.23 16.00 -38.40
N ILE A 273 41.11 16.76 -38.30
CA ILE A 273 40.24 17.05 -39.42
C ILE A 273 40.58 18.46 -39.93
N LEU A 274 41.22 18.51 -41.05
CA LEU A 274 41.62 19.74 -41.72
C LEU A 274 40.44 20.40 -42.42
N GLY A 275 40.50 21.72 -42.61
CA GLY A 275 39.58 22.44 -43.50
C GLY A 275 39.69 21.91 -44.95
N VAL A 276 38.60 22.04 -45.72
CA VAL A 276 38.53 21.52 -47.10
C VAL A 276 39.65 22.07 -47.98
N ALA A 277 40.00 23.34 -47.86
CA ALA A 277 41.08 23.97 -48.61
C ALA A 277 42.43 23.34 -48.29
N ASP A 278 42.78 23.19 -46.99
CA ASP A 278 44.04 22.63 -46.51
C ASP A 278 44.13 21.13 -46.80
N ALA A 279 42.99 20.42 -46.78
CA ALA A 279 42.93 19.00 -47.11
C ALA A 279 43.18 18.73 -48.64
N ILE A 280 42.67 19.62 -49.53
CA ILE A 280 42.81 19.50 -50.96
C ILE A 280 44.23 19.89 -51.41
N ASP A 281 44.88 20.83 -50.73
CA ASP A 281 46.22 21.30 -51.03
C ASP A 281 47.27 20.17 -50.90
N GLY A 282 47.00 19.16 -50.07
CA GLY A 282 47.84 17.97 -49.90
C GLY A 282 49.16 18.23 -49.20
N ASN A 283 49.36 19.40 -48.60
CA ASN A 283 50.56 19.79 -47.90
C ASN A 283 50.77 19.07 -46.56
N PHE A 284 49.70 18.58 -45.96
CA PHE A 284 49.72 17.98 -44.62
C PHE A 284 49.76 16.45 -44.65
N ALA A 285 50.51 15.87 -43.74
CA ALA A 285 50.53 14.42 -43.59
C ALA A 285 49.14 13.86 -43.16
N PRO A 286 48.77 12.68 -43.69
CA PRO A 286 47.49 12.04 -43.32
C PRO A 286 47.50 11.50 -41.88
N VAL A 287 48.64 11.62 -41.20
CA VAL A 287 48.84 11.14 -39.80
C VAL A 287 49.33 12.30 -38.93
N ALA A 288 48.91 12.25 -37.67
CA ALA A 288 49.36 13.13 -36.60
C ALA A 288 49.92 12.27 -35.45
N ALA A 289 50.64 12.89 -34.54
CA ALA A 289 51.14 12.21 -33.35
C ALA A 289 50.83 13.04 -32.10
N THR A 290 50.56 12.36 -30.97
CA THR A 290 50.37 13.05 -29.69
C THR A 290 51.69 13.20 -28.95
N TYR A 291 51.81 14.23 -28.14
CA TYR A 291 52.81 14.39 -27.10
C TYR A 291 52.14 14.85 -25.79
N ASN A 292 52.86 14.78 -24.69
CA ASN A 292 52.31 15.28 -23.42
C ASN A 292 52.09 16.80 -23.48
N GLY A 293 50.82 17.21 -23.64
CA GLY A 293 50.39 18.63 -23.78
C GLY A 293 49.97 19.03 -25.18
N GLY A 294 49.90 18.13 -26.19
CA GLY A 294 49.44 18.50 -27.51
C GLY A 294 49.58 17.46 -28.61
N VAL A 295 49.44 17.95 -29.83
CA VAL A 295 49.46 17.14 -31.06
C VAL A 295 50.51 17.70 -32.03
N TYR A 296 51.28 16.86 -32.67
CA TYR A 296 52.17 17.18 -33.79
C TYR A 296 51.40 17.02 -35.09
N LEU A 297 51.40 18.10 -35.88
CA LEU A 297 50.98 18.11 -37.29
C LEU A 297 52.19 18.19 -38.17
N TYR A 298 52.29 17.35 -39.20
CA TYR A 298 53.41 17.29 -40.11
C TYR A 298 53.02 17.85 -41.48
N ALA A 299 53.96 18.53 -42.15
CA ALA A 299 53.72 19.17 -43.44
C ALA A 299 54.91 19.00 -44.39
N ALA A 300 54.64 18.89 -45.70
CA ALA A 300 55.67 18.82 -46.76
C ALA A 300 56.44 20.14 -46.95
N SER A 301 55.74 21.27 -46.71
CA SER A 301 56.34 22.59 -46.66
C SER A 301 55.71 23.43 -45.54
N ALA A 302 56.42 24.45 -45.07
CA ALA A 302 55.81 25.41 -44.14
C ALA A 302 54.68 26.15 -44.85
N PRO A 303 53.44 26.22 -44.25
CA PRO A 303 52.35 26.99 -44.87
C PRO A 303 52.69 28.46 -45.02
N GLU A 304 52.17 29.11 -46.09
CA GLU A 304 52.37 30.52 -46.31
C GLU A 304 51.58 31.42 -45.36
N SER A 305 50.47 30.91 -44.84
CA SER A 305 49.61 31.61 -43.89
C SER A 305 49.23 30.70 -42.70
N ALA A 306 48.75 31.33 -41.62
CA ALA A 306 48.23 30.56 -40.47
C ALA A 306 47.05 29.69 -40.92
N ILE A 307 46.96 28.47 -40.41
CA ILE A 307 45.87 27.54 -40.68
C ILE A 307 44.95 27.44 -39.49
N THR A 308 43.69 27.20 -39.75
CA THR A 308 42.69 26.92 -38.69
C THR A 308 42.22 25.49 -38.88
N ILE A 309 42.48 24.65 -37.87
CA ILE A 309 42.06 23.25 -37.90
C ILE A 309 40.66 23.20 -37.26
N PRO A 310 39.62 22.86 -38.05
CA PRO A 310 38.23 22.85 -37.56
C PRO A 310 38.02 21.91 -36.37
N THR A 311 38.69 20.74 -36.41
CA THR A 311 38.47 19.73 -35.33
C THR A 311 39.73 18.89 -35.12
N ILE A 312 40.12 18.76 -33.85
CA ILE A 312 41.12 17.81 -33.38
C ILE A 312 40.48 16.96 -32.31
N ILE A 313 40.48 15.64 -32.52
CA ILE A 313 40.00 14.66 -31.55
C ILE A 313 41.19 13.86 -31.05
N CYS A 314 41.39 13.78 -29.74
CA CYS A 314 42.37 12.92 -29.14
C CYS A 314 41.66 11.80 -28.34
N TRP A 315 41.66 10.59 -28.89
CA TRP A 315 41.04 9.44 -28.25
C TRP A 315 42.01 8.89 -27.21
N LYS A 316 41.46 8.61 -26.00
CA LYS A 316 42.22 7.91 -24.98
C LYS A 316 42.45 6.48 -25.48
N GLY A 317 43.67 6.07 -25.65
CA GLY A 317 44.01 4.71 -26.06
C GLY A 317 43.38 3.69 -25.10
N GLY A 318 42.83 2.61 -25.67
CA GLY A 318 42.27 1.52 -24.88
C GLY A 318 43.32 0.97 -23.93
N VAL A 319 42.88 0.51 -22.75
CA VAL A 319 43.75 -0.21 -21.82
C VAL A 319 44.22 -1.47 -22.56
N SER A 320 45.50 -1.63 -22.79
CA SER A 320 46.01 -2.92 -23.18
C SER A 320 45.66 -3.92 -22.09
N ALA A 321 44.97 -5.02 -22.45
CA ALA A 321 44.59 -6.10 -21.58
C ALA A 321 45.77 -6.71 -20.83
#